data_6670c725c075077ed85a86d04c6587ad
#
_entry.id   6670c725c075077ed85a86d04c6587ad
#
_cell.length_a   1.000
_cell.length_b   1.000
_cell.length_c   1.000
_cell.angle_alpha   90.00
_cell.angle_beta   90.00
_cell.angle_gamma   90.00
#
_symmetry.space_group_name_H-M   'P 1'
#
loop_
_entity.id
_entity.type
_entity.pdbx_description
1 polymer ?
#
loop_
_entity_poly.entity_id
_entity_poly.type
_entity_poly.pdbx_seq_one_letter_code
_entity_poly.pdbx_strand_id
1 'polypeptide(L)'
;SHDAMTVEVPPIVLLDVQKQQPVVAELRHGIEEAQLADWEGEWLPELFKALQRLKRAGVERAQWPQSRHWDWRRKTKAVEGFLGAPAFCITCDGLTQGMMIVDLDRHQARIDGQAGKPLVYVDFVENAPWNRPELNNPPRFRGVGSVLIRAAIALSHHYEYKGRIGLHSLPQAHNFYA
;
A
#
# COMPACT_ATOMS: atom_id res chain seq x y z
N SER A 1 17.84 -25.63 7.07
CA SER A 1 16.80 -25.86 6.10
C SER A 1 16.03 -24.57 5.81
N HIS A 2 15.88 -24.24 4.54
CA HIS A 2 15.19 -23.02 4.14
C HIS A 2 13.69 -23.05 4.44
N ASP A 3 13.13 -24.22 4.66
CA ASP A 3 11.71 -24.37 4.94
C ASP A 3 11.29 -23.74 6.27
N ALA A 4 12.22 -23.63 7.22
CA ALA A 4 11.97 -22.97 8.49
C ALA A 4 11.79 -21.46 8.34
N MET A 5 12.17 -20.89 7.19
CA MET A 5 12.08 -19.46 6.92
C MET A 5 10.76 -19.06 6.22
N THR A 6 10.00 -20.03 5.74
CA THR A 6 8.69 -19.75 5.18
C THR A 6 7.69 -19.52 6.30
N VAL A 7 7.52 -18.27 6.65
CA VAL A 7 6.43 -17.87 7.55
C VAL A 7 5.14 -17.99 6.74
N GLU A 8 4.30 -18.93 7.10
CA GLU A 8 2.95 -18.95 6.55
C GLU A 8 2.25 -17.66 6.98
N VAL A 9 2.04 -16.78 6.03
CA VAL A 9 1.25 -15.60 6.26
C VAL A 9 -0.20 -16.05 6.35
N PRO A 10 -0.89 -15.83 7.50
CA PRO A 10 -2.28 -16.19 7.59
C PRO A 10 -3.09 -15.48 6.51
N PRO A 11 -4.12 -16.12 5.94
CA PRO A 11 -4.95 -15.48 4.95
C PRO A 11 -5.56 -14.21 5.54
N ILE A 12 -5.52 -13.14 4.78
CA ILE A 12 -6.13 -11.88 5.17
C ILE A 12 -7.54 -11.81 4.61
N VAL A 13 -8.36 -10.99 5.26
CA VAL A 13 -9.75 -10.81 4.86
C VAL A 13 -10.00 -9.34 4.58
N LEU A 14 -10.59 -9.07 3.43
CA LEU A 14 -11.07 -7.74 3.05
C LEU A 14 -12.61 -7.76 3.08
N LEU A 15 -13.21 -6.59 3.13
CA LEU A 15 -14.65 -6.46 2.96
C LEU A 15 -14.97 -6.18 1.50
N ASP A 16 -15.71 -7.09 0.86
CA ASP A 16 -16.29 -6.84 -0.45
C ASP A 16 -17.53 -5.97 -0.25
N VAL A 17 -17.42 -4.69 -0.57
CA VAL A 17 -18.48 -3.72 -0.30
C VAL A 17 -19.72 -3.99 -1.16
N GLN A 18 -19.54 -4.43 -2.41
CA GLN A 18 -20.66 -4.72 -3.30
C GLN A 18 -21.50 -5.91 -2.81
N LYS A 19 -20.83 -6.94 -2.30
CA LYS A 19 -21.48 -8.16 -1.81
C LYS A 19 -21.77 -8.10 -0.31
N GLN A 20 -21.26 -7.07 0.38
CA GLN A 20 -21.38 -6.89 1.84
C GLN A 20 -20.97 -8.13 2.62
N GLN A 21 -19.86 -8.74 2.21
CA GLN A 21 -19.33 -9.93 2.86
C GLN A 21 -17.81 -9.94 2.85
N PRO A 22 -17.21 -10.66 3.82
CA PRO A 22 -15.76 -10.82 3.82
C PRO A 22 -15.30 -11.63 2.60
N VAL A 23 -14.11 -11.32 2.11
CA VAL A 23 -13.47 -12.05 1.03
C VAL A 23 -12.01 -12.31 1.42
N VAL A 24 -11.54 -13.51 1.15
CA VAL A 24 -10.15 -13.87 1.40
C VAL A 24 -9.26 -13.21 0.36
N ALA A 25 -8.17 -12.62 0.82
CA ALA A 25 -7.15 -12.01 -0.01
C ALA A 25 -5.78 -12.54 0.40
N GLU A 26 -4.77 -12.24 -0.40
CA GLU A 26 -3.41 -12.69 -0.15
C GLU A 26 -2.49 -11.49 0.02
N LEU A 27 -1.73 -11.49 1.13
CA LEU A 27 -0.64 -10.56 1.33
C LEU A 27 0.63 -11.23 0.81
N ARG A 28 1.27 -10.62 -0.17
CA ARG A 28 2.48 -11.16 -0.79
C ARG A 28 3.70 -10.33 -0.43
N HIS A 29 4.82 -10.99 -0.22
CA HIS A 29 6.12 -10.34 -0.08
C HIS A 29 6.71 -10.16 -1.47
N GLY A 30 6.98 -8.92 -1.85
CA GLY A 30 7.48 -8.56 -3.16
C GLY A 30 6.40 -8.01 -4.08
N ILE A 31 6.86 -7.26 -5.07
CA ILE A 31 6.04 -6.77 -6.18
C ILE A 31 6.71 -7.29 -7.44
N GLU A 32 6.03 -8.18 -8.13
CA GLU A 32 6.57 -8.84 -9.32
C GLU A 32 5.92 -8.31 -10.59
N GLU A 33 6.35 -8.83 -11.73
CA GLU A 33 5.83 -8.40 -13.02
C GLU A 33 4.31 -8.50 -13.12
N ALA A 34 3.71 -9.53 -12.53
CA ALA A 34 2.26 -9.69 -12.56
C ALA A 34 1.53 -8.52 -11.90
N GLN A 35 2.06 -8.02 -10.78
CA GLN A 35 1.46 -6.88 -10.09
C GLN A 35 1.72 -5.57 -10.83
N LEU A 36 2.88 -5.42 -11.45
CA LEU A 36 3.17 -4.24 -12.26
C LEU A 36 2.31 -4.21 -13.53
N ALA A 37 2.04 -5.37 -14.12
CA ALA A 37 1.12 -5.47 -15.24
C ALA A 37 -0.31 -5.08 -14.85
N ASP A 38 -0.77 -5.47 -13.65
CA ASP A 38 -2.06 -5.04 -13.12
C ASP A 38 -2.10 -3.52 -12.93
N TRP A 39 -1.02 -2.94 -12.39
CA TRP A 39 -0.93 -1.50 -12.22
C TRP A 39 -1.04 -0.77 -13.57
N GLU A 40 -0.30 -1.20 -14.58
CA GLU A 40 -0.34 -0.55 -15.89
C GLU A 40 -1.66 -0.78 -16.63
N GLY A 41 -2.16 -2.01 -16.62
CA GLY A 41 -3.33 -2.39 -17.42
C GLY A 41 -4.67 -2.15 -16.75
N GLU A 42 -4.70 -2.08 -15.41
CA GLU A 42 -5.96 -1.97 -14.67
C GLU A 42 -6.02 -0.69 -13.83
N TRP A 43 -4.99 -0.40 -13.04
CA TRP A 43 -5.00 0.80 -12.18
C TRP A 43 -4.93 2.08 -12.99
N LEU A 44 -3.98 2.21 -13.92
CA LEU A 44 -3.77 3.46 -14.63
C LEU A 44 -4.99 3.87 -15.46
N PRO A 45 -5.65 2.96 -16.22
CA PRO A 45 -6.88 3.35 -16.92
C PRO A 45 -7.98 3.84 -15.99
N GLU A 46 -8.18 3.16 -14.85
CA GLU A 46 -9.21 3.58 -13.89
C GLU A 46 -8.86 4.89 -13.19
N LEU A 47 -7.57 5.08 -12.87
CA LEU A 47 -7.10 6.36 -12.33
C LEU A 47 -7.36 7.49 -13.32
N PHE A 48 -7.02 7.28 -14.58
CA PHE A 48 -7.24 8.27 -15.63
C PHE A 48 -8.72 8.66 -15.73
N LYS A 49 -9.61 7.66 -15.74
CA LYS A 49 -11.06 7.92 -15.75
C LYS A 49 -11.50 8.72 -14.52
N ALA A 50 -10.97 8.37 -13.34
CA ALA A 50 -11.29 9.08 -12.10
C ALA A 50 -10.81 10.54 -12.15
N LEU A 51 -9.62 10.79 -12.67
CA LEU A 51 -9.09 12.15 -12.83
C LEU A 51 -9.93 12.96 -13.80
N GLN A 52 -10.44 12.35 -14.88
CA GLN A 52 -11.35 13.01 -15.80
C GLN A 52 -12.66 13.41 -15.11
N ARG A 53 -13.19 12.55 -14.22
CA ARG A 53 -14.37 12.87 -13.43
C ARG A 53 -14.12 14.06 -12.49
N LEU A 54 -12.97 14.08 -11.83
CA LEU A 54 -12.58 15.19 -10.94
C LEU A 54 -12.48 16.50 -11.74
N LYS A 55 -11.87 16.45 -12.91
CA LYS A 55 -11.76 17.61 -13.78
C LYS A 55 -13.13 18.14 -14.17
N ARG A 56 -14.06 17.28 -14.59
CA ARG A 56 -15.43 17.67 -14.94
C ARG A 56 -16.19 18.25 -13.77
N ALA A 57 -15.92 17.76 -12.56
CA ALA A 57 -16.55 18.25 -11.34
C ALA A 57 -15.94 19.56 -10.84
N GLY A 58 -14.93 20.10 -11.54
CA GLY A 58 -14.29 21.36 -11.16
C GLY A 58 -13.31 21.24 -9.99
N VAL A 59 -12.89 20.04 -9.64
CA VAL A 59 -11.90 19.85 -8.57
C VAL A 59 -10.53 20.31 -9.05
N GLU A 60 -9.90 21.19 -8.29
CA GLU A 60 -8.58 21.73 -8.62
C GLU A 60 -7.51 20.64 -8.58
N ARG A 61 -6.52 20.75 -9.46
CA ARG A 61 -5.41 19.78 -9.53
C ARG A 61 -4.65 19.64 -8.22
N ALA A 62 -4.57 20.72 -7.43
CA ALA A 62 -3.92 20.67 -6.12
C ALA A 62 -4.59 19.68 -5.16
N GLN A 63 -5.86 19.35 -5.38
CA GLN A 63 -6.64 18.41 -4.58
C GLN A 63 -6.69 17.00 -5.18
N TRP A 64 -6.10 16.80 -6.35
CA TRP A 64 -6.03 15.49 -6.97
C TRP A 64 -5.04 14.60 -6.18
N PRO A 65 -5.19 13.28 -6.26
CA PRO A 65 -4.28 12.37 -5.57
C PRO A 65 -2.82 12.64 -5.94
N GLN A 66 -1.97 12.80 -4.94
CA GLN A 66 -0.54 13.05 -5.18
C GLN A 66 0.14 11.84 -5.79
N SER A 67 -0.37 10.64 -5.50
CA SER A 67 0.13 9.39 -6.06
C SER A 67 -0.08 9.25 -7.57
N ARG A 68 -0.83 10.15 -8.20
CA ARG A 68 -1.08 10.10 -9.66
C ARG A 68 0.20 10.14 -10.49
N HIS A 69 1.29 10.65 -9.92
CA HIS A 69 2.60 10.72 -10.58
C HIS A 69 3.49 9.53 -10.26
N TRP A 70 3.06 8.62 -9.41
CA TRP A 70 3.89 7.49 -9.01
C TRP A 70 3.99 6.47 -10.13
N ASP A 71 5.23 6.08 -10.43
CA ASP A 71 5.55 5.03 -11.40
C ASP A 71 6.07 3.83 -10.61
N TRP A 72 5.22 2.83 -10.41
CA TRP A 72 5.56 1.66 -9.61
C TRP A 72 6.66 0.81 -10.25
N ARG A 73 6.78 0.79 -11.58
CA ARG A 73 7.90 0.09 -12.21
C ARG A 73 9.23 0.71 -11.84
N ARG A 74 9.31 2.04 -11.88
CA ARG A 74 10.54 2.74 -11.49
C ARG A 74 10.84 2.57 -10.02
N LYS A 75 9.81 2.63 -9.16
CA LYS A 75 9.99 2.48 -7.72
C LYS A 75 10.48 1.08 -7.35
N THR A 76 9.90 0.05 -7.92
CA THR A 76 10.30 -1.34 -7.64
C THR A 76 11.69 -1.63 -8.19
N LYS A 77 12.01 -1.13 -9.38
CA LYS A 77 13.34 -1.27 -9.97
C LYS A 77 14.41 -0.59 -9.12
N ALA A 78 14.11 0.59 -8.57
CA ALA A 78 15.05 1.35 -7.75
C ALA A 78 15.44 0.63 -6.47
N VAL A 79 14.58 -0.24 -5.93
CA VAL A 79 14.82 -0.99 -4.69
C VAL A 79 15.10 -2.47 -4.93
N GLU A 80 15.15 -2.89 -6.18
CA GLU A 80 15.41 -4.29 -6.55
C GLU A 80 16.73 -4.77 -5.96
N GLY A 81 16.69 -5.89 -5.23
CA GLY A 81 17.86 -6.46 -4.58
C GLY A 81 18.27 -5.81 -3.26
N PHE A 82 17.61 -4.74 -2.84
CA PHE A 82 17.90 -4.11 -1.55
C PHE A 82 17.11 -4.78 -0.43
N LEU A 83 17.81 -5.47 0.46
CA LEU A 83 17.19 -6.11 1.62
C LEU A 83 16.59 -5.10 2.60
N GLY A 84 17.10 -3.87 2.62
CA GLY A 84 16.59 -2.80 3.48
C GLY A 84 15.34 -2.10 2.96
N ALA A 85 14.81 -2.52 1.81
CA ALA A 85 13.64 -1.89 1.19
C ALA A 85 12.65 -2.96 0.69
N PRO A 86 12.06 -3.76 1.61
CA PRO A 86 11.09 -4.78 1.20
C PRO A 86 9.82 -4.18 0.63
N ALA A 87 9.22 -4.91 -0.30
CA ALA A 87 7.97 -4.54 -0.94
C ALA A 87 6.89 -5.56 -0.59
N PHE A 88 5.63 -5.12 -0.63
CA PHE A 88 4.46 -5.95 -0.34
C PHE A 88 3.34 -5.58 -1.30
N CYS A 89 2.49 -6.54 -1.57
CA CYS A 89 1.25 -6.27 -2.29
C CYS A 89 0.12 -7.14 -1.74
N ILE A 90 -1.10 -6.74 -2.05
CA ILE A 90 -2.31 -7.52 -1.73
C ILE A 90 -2.97 -7.88 -3.05
N THR A 91 -3.27 -9.16 -3.21
CA THR A 91 -4.03 -9.66 -4.36
C THR A 91 -5.35 -10.24 -3.89
N CYS A 92 -6.40 -9.99 -4.65
CA CYS A 92 -7.74 -10.48 -4.38
C CYS A 92 -8.53 -10.44 -5.69
N ASP A 93 -9.36 -11.42 -5.90
CA ASP A 93 -10.21 -11.50 -7.09
C ASP A 93 -9.41 -11.40 -8.40
N GLY A 94 -8.23 -12.02 -8.40
CA GLY A 94 -7.36 -12.09 -9.58
C GLY A 94 -6.61 -10.80 -9.92
N LEU A 95 -6.69 -9.77 -9.08
CA LEU A 95 -6.06 -8.47 -9.32
C LEU A 95 -5.29 -7.98 -8.11
N THR A 96 -4.31 -7.13 -8.37
CA THR A 96 -3.56 -6.41 -7.32
C THR A 96 -4.41 -5.29 -6.77
N GLN A 97 -4.59 -5.28 -5.45
CA GLN A 97 -5.48 -4.34 -4.76
C GLN A 97 -4.74 -3.23 -4.03
N GLY A 98 -3.47 -3.44 -3.73
CA GLY A 98 -2.63 -2.46 -3.06
C GLY A 98 -1.17 -2.85 -3.12
N MET A 99 -0.28 -1.86 -3.01
CA MET A 99 1.17 -2.06 -3.02
C MET A 99 1.84 -1.15 -2.01
N MET A 100 2.97 -1.61 -1.46
CA MET A 100 3.74 -0.86 -0.47
C MET A 100 5.23 -1.15 -0.60
N ILE A 101 6.05 -0.11 -0.46
CA ILE A 101 7.50 -0.24 -0.30
C ILE A 101 7.87 0.42 1.02
N VAL A 102 8.65 -0.27 1.83
CA VAL A 102 9.12 0.25 3.12
C VAL A 102 10.63 0.39 3.12
N ASP A 103 11.13 1.17 4.07
CA ASP A 103 12.57 1.39 4.30
C ASP A 103 12.89 1.03 5.74
N LEU A 104 13.87 0.15 5.93
CA LEU A 104 14.24 -0.36 7.25
C LEU A 104 15.39 0.43 7.89
N ASP A 105 16.18 1.17 7.12
CA ASP A 105 17.51 1.58 7.53
C ASP A 105 17.73 3.09 7.67
N ARG A 106 16.96 3.92 6.98
CA ARG A 106 17.28 5.33 6.82
C ARG A 106 16.55 6.27 7.77
N HIS A 107 15.56 5.79 8.51
CA HIS A 107 14.68 6.65 9.29
C HIS A 107 14.69 6.29 10.77
N GLN A 108 14.50 7.29 11.60
CA GLN A 108 14.42 7.16 13.05
C GLN A 108 13.17 7.87 13.55
N ALA A 109 12.63 7.41 14.67
CA ALA A 109 11.48 8.02 15.29
C ALA A 109 11.81 9.45 15.74
N ARG A 110 10.85 10.37 15.58
CA ARG A 110 10.97 11.78 15.99
C ARG A 110 10.02 12.15 17.11
N ILE A 111 9.21 11.22 17.57
CA ILE A 111 8.25 11.44 18.67
C ILE A 111 9.01 11.50 19.99
N ASP A 112 8.59 12.39 20.88
CA ASP A 112 9.16 12.51 22.22
C ASP A 112 9.17 11.15 22.94
N GLY A 113 10.29 10.83 23.58
CA GLY A 113 10.50 9.55 24.25
C GLY A 113 10.93 8.41 23.32
N GLN A 114 10.80 8.59 21.99
CA GLN A 114 11.24 7.61 20.99
C GLN A 114 12.24 8.19 20.01
N ALA A 115 12.62 9.44 20.16
CA ALA A 115 13.53 10.13 19.24
C ALA A 115 14.85 9.35 19.07
N GLY A 116 15.28 9.18 17.82
CA GLY A 116 16.51 8.46 17.48
C GLY A 116 16.37 6.94 17.46
N LYS A 117 15.23 6.38 17.84
CA LYS A 117 15.02 4.92 17.80
C LYS A 117 14.64 4.47 16.39
N PRO A 118 15.08 3.26 15.97
CA PRO A 118 14.78 2.78 14.63
C PRO A 118 13.30 2.51 14.43
N LEU A 119 12.86 2.63 13.18
CA LEU A 119 11.49 2.35 12.77
C LEU A 119 11.47 1.80 11.35
N VAL A 120 10.34 1.19 10.97
CA VAL A 120 10.05 0.87 9.58
C VAL A 120 9.35 2.09 8.96
N TYR A 121 9.95 2.66 7.93
CA TYR A 121 9.37 3.82 7.25
C TYR A 121 8.63 3.35 6.00
N VAL A 122 7.36 3.73 5.88
CA VAL A 122 6.57 3.42 4.68
C VAL A 122 6.85 4.50 3.65
N ASP A 123 7.71 4.17 2.68
CA ASP A 123 8.09 5.11 1.62
C ASP A 123 6.93 5.36 0.67
N PHE A 124 6.28 4.28 0.22
CA PHE A 124 5.18 4.36 -0.72
C PHE A 124 4.13 3.33 -0.36
N VAL A 125 2.88 3.75 -0.36
CA VAL A 125 1.73 2.87 -0.19
C VAL A 125 0.60 3.43 -1.05
N GLU A 126 -0.03 2.55 -1.82
CA GLU A 126 -1.13 2.96 -2.69
C GLU A 126 -2.14 1.83 -2.84
N ASN A 127 -3.42 2.15 -2.68
CA ASN A 127 -4.53 1.26 -3.01
C ASN A 127 -4.90 1.44 -4.48
N ALA A 128 -5.40 0.39 -5.10
CA ALA A 128 -5.98 0.48 -6.44
C ALA A 128 -7.07 1.57 -6.46
N PRO A 129 -7.25 2.30 -7.57
CA PRO A 129 -8.20 3.41 -7.64
C PRO A 129 -9.62 3.05 -7.23
N TRP A 130 -10.08 1.84 -7.55
CA TRP A 130 -11.44 1.39 -7.20
C TRP A 130 -11.62 1.13 -5.70
N ASN A 131 -10.52 1.09 -4.92
CA ASN A 131 -10.56 0.92 -3.47
C ASN A 131 -10.42 2.25 -2.72
N ARG A 132 -10.36 3.35 -3.42
CA ARG A 132 -10.13 4.69 -2.86
C ARG A 132 -11.44 5.48 -2.86
N PRO A 133 -12.01 5.77 -1.68
CA PRO A 133 -13.31 6.47 -1.61
C PRO A 133 -13.34 7.83 -2.31
N GLU A 134 -12.20 8.54 -2.33
CA GLU A 134 -12.09 9.84 -3.02
C GLU A 134 -12.15 9.71 -4.54
N LEU A 135 -11.93 8.52 -5.09
CA LEU A 135 -11.97 8.27 -6.53
C LEU A 135 -13.14 7.39 -6.95
N ASN A 136 -13.60 6.51 -6.06
CA ASN A 136 -14.67 5.56 -6.33
C ASN A 136 -15.45 5.30 -5.04
N ASN A 137 -16.62 5.88 -4.91
CA ASN A 137 -17.44 5.78 -3.71
C ASN A 137 -18.79 5.11 -4.04
N PRO A 138 -19.13 3.98 -3.40
CA PRO A 138 -18.34 3.28 -2.38
C PRO A 138 -17.13 2.54 -2.99
N PRO A 139 -16.07 2.32 -2.19
CA PRO A 139 -14.92 1.55 -2.67
C PRO A 139 -15.30 0.09 -2.94
N ARG A 140 -14.55 -0.57 -3.82
CA ARG A 140 -14.81 -1.99 -4.13
C ARG A 140 -14.49 -2.89 -2.94
N PHE A 141 -13.32 -2.71 -2.35
CA PHE A 141 -12.90 -3.44 -1.15
C PHE A 141 -12.45 -2.46 -0.07
N ARG A 142 -12.75 -2.80 1.19
CA ARG A 142 -12.25 -2.09 2.35
C ARG A 142 -11.22 -2.92 3.08
N GLY A 143 -10.24 -2.24 3.69
CA GLY A 143 -9.22 -2.88 4.51
C GLY A 143 -7.87 -3.04 3.85
N VAL A 144 -7.72 -2.72 2.56
CA VAL A 144 -6.46 -2.89 1.82
C VAL A 144 -5.33 -2.11 2.48
N GLY A 145 -5.53 -0.82 2.70
CA GLY A 145 -4.51 0.02 3.32
C GLY A 145 -4.19 -0.39 4.75
N SER A 146 -5.22 -0.74 5.52
CA SER A 146 -5.05 -1.19 6.90
C SER A 146 -4.22 -2.47 6.98
N VAL A 147 -4.43 -3.41 6.06
CA VAL A 147 -3.66 -4.65 6.02
C VAL A 147 -2.19 -4.35 5.69
N LEU A 148 -1.92 -3.46 4.73
CA LEU A 148 -0.55 -3.09 4.37
C LEU A 148 0.16 -2.42 5.55
N ILE A 149 -0.50 -1.50 6.25
CA ILE A 149 0.09 -0.84 7.41
C ILE A 149 0.32 -1.83 8.55
N ARG A 150 -0.59 -2.77 8.78
CA ARG A 150 -0.36 -3.84 9.77
C ARG A 150 0.84 -4.70 9.40
N ALA A 151 1.07 -4.94 8.11
CA ALA A 151 2.26 -5.66 7.65
C ALA A 151 3.54 -4.89 7.99
N ALA A 152 3.54 -3.56 7.83
CA ALA A 152 4.67 -2.73 8.22
C ALA A 152 4.91 -2.78 9.74
N ILE A 153 3.84 -2.74 10.54
CA ILE A 153 3.93 -2.85 12.00
C ILE A 153 4.49 -4.21 12.40
N ALA A 154 3.99 -5.29 11.79
CA ALA A 154 4.49 -6.64 12.06
C ALA A 154 5.98 -6.76 11.71
N LEU A 155 6.40 -6.16 10.60
CA LEU A 155 7.79 -6.12 10.19
C LEU A 155 8.64 -5.37 11.21
N SER A 156 8.13 -4.26 11.74
CA SER A 156 8.79 -3.49 12.80
C SER A 156 9.02 -4.33 14.05
N HIS A 157 8.03 -5.11 14.46
CA HIS A 157 8.19 -6.04 15.58
C HIS A 157 9.22 -7.13 15.27
N HIS A 158 9.21 -7.65 14.05
CA HIS A 158 10.16 -8.68 13.63
C HIS A 158 11.62 -8.20 13.75
N TYR A 159 11.88 -6.95 13.40
CA TYR A 159 13.20 -6.34 13.52
C TYR A 159 13.48 -5.74 14.90
N GLU A 160 12.63 -6.01 15.88
CA GLU A 160 12.77 -5.50 17.25
C GLU A 160 12.67 -3.96 17.33
N TYR A 161 11.95 -3.35 16.39
CA TYR A 161 11.68 -1.91 16.40
C TYR A 161 10.40 -1.57 17.17
N LYS A 162 9.86 -2.53 17.91
CA LYS A 162 8.71 -2.36 18.83
C LYS A 162 7.45 -1.80 18.18
N GLY A 163 7.22 -2.14 16.93
CA GLY A 163 6.05 -1.67 16.21
C GLY A 163 6.13 -0.25 15.70
N ARG A 164 7.26 0.43 15.89
CA ARG A 164 7.41 1.82 15.40
C ARG A 164 7.42 1.83 13.88
N ILE A 165 6.57 2.66 13.31
CA ILE A 165 6.53 2.92 11.87
C ILE A 165 6.48 4.43 11.63
N GLY A 166 6.92 4.85 10.46
CA GLY A 166 6.80 6.24 9.99
C GLY A 166 6.08 6.25 8.66
N LEU A 167 5.27 7.27 8.46
CA LEU A 167 4.56 7.51 7.21
C LEU A 167 4.75 8.95 6.79
N HIS A 168 4.79 9.17 5.49
CA HIS A 168 4.67 10.52 4.98
C HIS A 168 3.19 10.92 5.01
N SER A 169 2.87 11.99 5.73
CA SER A 169 1.49 12.46 5.87
C SER A 169 1.06 13.21 4.61
N LEU A 170 0.21 12.58 3.81
CA LEU A 170 -0.41 13.22 2.64
C LEU A 170 -1.78 13.78 3.04
N PRO A 171 -2.27 14.84 2.37
CA PRO A 171 -3.59 15.39 2.66
C PRO A 171 -4.73 14.38 2.59
N GLN A 172 -4.60 13.34 1.76
CA GLN A 172 -5.62 12.30 1.61
C GLN A 172 -5.34 11.06 2.46
N ALA A 173 -4.35 11.09 3.35
CA ALA A 173 -3.93 9.90 4.09
C ALA A 173 -5.04 9.30 4.96
N HIS A 174 -5.93 10.13 5.52
CA HIS A 174 -7.03 9.64 6.35
C HIS A 174 -8.03 8.77 5.57
N ASN A 175 -8.20 8.99 4.27
CA ASN A 175 -9.07 8.16 3.42
C ASN A 175 -8.44 6.80 3.11
N PHE A 176 -7.13 6.71 3.19
CA PHE A 176 -6.40 5.49 2.90
C PHE A 176 -6.74 4.37 3.88
N TYR A 177 -6.97 4.72 5.14
CA TYR A 177 -7.21 3.76 6.22
C TYR A 177 -8.69 3.39 6.39
N ALA A 178 -9.54 4.05 5.66
CA ALA A 178 -10.96 3.72 5.66
C ALA A 178 -11.21 2.40 4.92
#